data_1216dbaf1c76b3b3869b77bf59f2c715
#
_entry.id   1216dbaf1c76b3b3869b77bf59f2c715
#
_cell.length_a   1.000
_cell.length_b   1.000
_cell.length_c   1.000
_cell.angle_alpha   90.00
_cell.angle_beta   90.00
_cell.angle_gamma   90.00
#
_symmetry.space_group_name_H-M   'P 1'
#
loop_
_entity.id
_entity.type
_entity.pdbx_description
1 polymer ?
#
loop_
_entity_poly.entity_id
_entity_poly.type
_entity_poly.pdbx_seq_one_letter_code
_entity_poly.pdbx_strand_id
1 'polypeptide(L)'
;RHLVTFMVNTFLRPSDLRNLRHRNIQVIKGQHTYLKIQTDSSKTTNSPIVSMQAAVGIYKDLLDFQKNANRPVSKDDYVFFPHLPNRDFALQTMRRQFDVILDTCDMKRAPSGEPRTLYSLRHTAIMFRLTMGESIDLLTLARNARTSVEMIDRFYAKPLQAEMNVG
;
A
#
# COMPACT_ATOMS: atom_id res chain seq x y z
N ARG A 1 -6.90 -11.37 0.46
CA ARG A 1 -6.85 -10.77 -0.87
C ARG A 1 -6.83 -9.24 -0.78
N HIS A 2 -7.88 -8.57 -0.24
CA HIS A 2 -8.01 -7.11 -0.25
C HIS A 2 -6.83 -6.36 0.37
N LEU A 3 -6.25 -6.87 1.46
CA LEU A 3 -5.08 -6.25 2.11
C LEU A 3 -3.89 -6.15 1.15
N VAL A 4 -3.53 -7.25 0.50
CA VAL A 4 -2.38 -7.33 -0.42
C VAL A 4 -2.59 -6.40 -1.62
N THR A 5 -3.73 -6.53 -2.31
CA THR A 5 -4.03 -5.70 -3.48
C THR A 5 -4.14 -4.22 -3.14
N PHE A 6 -4.68 -3.88 -1.95
CA PHE A 6 -4.74 -2.50 -1.49
C PHE A 6 -3.34 -1.92 -1.23
N MET A 7 -2.47 -2.66 -0.55
CA MET A 7 -1.11 -2.20 -0.23
C MET A 7 -0.28 -1.94 -1.49
N VAL A 8 -0.31 -2.84 -2.48
CA VAL A 8 0.47 -2.67 -3.72
C VAL A 8 -0.01 -1.54 -4.61
N ASN A 9 -1.16 -0.93 -4.28
CA ASN A 9 -1.73 0.19 -5.03
C ASN A 9 -1.79 1.50 -4.23
N THR A 10 -1.32 1.53 -2.97
CA THR A 10 -1.49 2.72 -2.10
C THR A 10 -0.21 3.24 -1.45
N PHE A 11 0.93 2.63 -1.62
CA PHE A 11 2.22 3.01 -0.98
C PHE A 11 2.19 3.04 0.56
N LEU A 12 1.15 2.55 1.22
CA LEU A 12 1.03 2.54 2.68
C LEU A 12 2.09 1.66 3.34
N ARG A 13 2.60 2.12 4.48
CA ARG A 13 3.41 1.29 5.35
C ARG A 13 2.50 0.36 6.18
N PRO A 14 2.97 -0.80 6.62
CA PRO A 14 2.21 -1.65 7.56
C PRO A 14 1.75 -0.91 8.82
N SER A 15 2.56 0.04 9.33
CA SER A 15 2.20 0.89 10.46
C SER A 15 1.01 1.81 10.17
N ASP A 16 0.88 2.29 8.92
CA ASP A 16 -0.24 3.15 8.52
C ASP A 16 -1.55 2.37 8.50
N LEU A 17 -1.52 1.10 8.07
CA LEU A 17 -2.71 0.23 8.03
C LEU A 17 -3.29 -0.05 9.42
N ARG A 18 -2.44 -0.07 10.44
CA ARG A 18 -2.86 -0.37 11.82
C ARG A 18 -4.05 0.47 12.25
N ASN A 19 -3.98 1.77 11.99
CA ASN A 19 -4.97 2.75 12.45
C ASN A 19 -5.80 3.37 11.32
N LEU A 20 -5.68 2.86 10.09
CA LEU A 20 -6.39 3.39 8.94
C LEU A 20 -7.89 3.19 9.11
N ARG A 21 -8.65 4.31 9.10
CA ARG A 21 -10.11 4.35 9.16
C ARG A 21 -10.69 4.77 7.81
N HIS A 22 -11.96 4.46 7.57
CA HIS A 22 -12.64 4.88 6.33
C HIS A 22 -12.68 6.40 6.17
N ARG A 23 -12.76 7.18 7.25
CA ARG A 23 -12.67 8.66 7.22
C ARG A 23 -11.33 9.19 6.71
N ASN A 24 -10.27 8.38 6.76
CA ASN A 24 -8.95 8.74 6.27
C ASN A 24 -8.82 8.60 4.74
N ILE A 25 -9.83 8.03 4.07
CA ILE A 25 -9.81 7.71 2.64
C ILE A 25 -10.87 8.55 1.92
N GLN A 26 -10.43 9.34 0.97
CA GLN A 26 -11.29 10.11 0.09
C GLN A 26 -11.08 9.69 -1.35
N VAL A 27 -12.18 9.36 -2.06
CA VAL A 27 -12.16 9.12 -3.52
C VAL A 27 -12.19 10.48 -4.22
N ILE A 28 -11.14 10.79 -4.94
CA ILE A 28 -11.05 12.00 -5.77
C ILE A 28 -11.40 11.63 -7.20
N LYS A 29 -12.35 12.36 -7.77
CA LYS A 29 -12.78 12.23 -9.17
C LYS A 29 -12.34 13.48 -9.92
N GLY A 30 -11.58 13.31 -11.00
CA GLY A 30 -11.08 14.35 -11.88
C GLY A 30 -10.67 13.76 -13.21
N GLN A 31 -9.65 14.29 -13.86
CA GLN A 31 -9.05 13.66 -15.04
C GLN A 31 -8.63 12.21 -14.76
N HIS A 32 -8.12 11.95 -13.55
CA HIS A 32 -7.87 10.61 -13.03
C HIS A 32 -8.65 10.42 -11.73
N THR A 33 -9.12 9.19 -11.50
CA THR A 33 -9.79 8.82 -10.25
C THR A 33 -8.81 8.08 -9.36
N TYR A 34 -8.63 8.53 -8.11
CA TYR A 34 -7.66 7.96 -7.17
C TYR A 34 -8.14 8.10 -5.72
N LEU A 35 -7.45 7.42 -4.81
CA LEU A 35 -7.66 7.61 -3.37
C LEU A 35 -6.64 8.62 -2.83
N LYS A 36 -7.15 9.64 -2.13
CA LYS A 36 -6.37 10.51 -1.26
C LYS A 36 -6.47 9.97 0.15
N ILE A 37 -5.33 9.56 0.74
CA ILE A 37 -5.28 8.89 2.03
C ILE A 37 -4.49 9.73 3.01
N GLN A 38 -5.16 10.19 4.07
CA GLN A 38 -4.56 10.95 5.17
C GLN A 38 -4.42 10.04 6.38
N THR A 39 -3.20 9.67 6.78
CA THR A 39 -2.99 8.84 7.97
C THR A 39 -2.64 9.69 9.18
N ASP A 40 -3.10 9.26 10.36
CA ASP A 40 -2.85 9.98 11.62
C ASP A 40 -1.41 9.75 12.15
N SER A 41 -0.64 8.86 11.52
CA SER A 41 0.65 8.39 12.03
C SER A 41 1.87 9.15 11.50
N SER A 42 1.71 10.20 10.71
CA SER A 42 2.85 10.90 10.14
C SER A 42 3.46 11.91 11.12
N LYS A 43 4.40 11.47 11.93
CA LYS A 43 5.26 12.37 12.73
C LYS A 43 6.15 13.29 11.88
N THR A 44 6.26 13.07 10.58
CA THR A 44 7.22 13.74 9.70
C THR A 44 6.67 14.44 8.47
N THR A 45 5.46 14.10 8.01
CA THR A 45 4.85 14.81 6.86
C THR A 45 3.33 14.71 6.91
N ASN A 46 2.66 15.86 6.95
CA ASN A 46 1.20 15.97 6.84
C ASN A 46 0.67 15.76 5.40
N SER A 47 1.53 15.36 4.47
CA SER A 47 1.14 15.15 3.09
C SER A 47 0.30 13.89 2.92
N PRO A 48 -0.83 13.94 2.21
CA PRO A 48 -1.62 12.76 1.92
C PRO A 48 -0.87 11.82 0.96
N ILE A 49 -1.15 10.54 1.06
CA ILE A 49 -0.76 9.56 0.04
C ILE A 49 -1.74 9.65 -1.13
N VAL A 50 -1.22 9.65 -2.34
CA VAL A 50 -2.00 9.56 -3.59
C VAL A 50 -1.82 8.15 -4.15
N SER A 51 -2.92 7.40 -4.26
CA SER A 51 -2.88 6.02 -4.72
C SER A 51 -2.76 5.91 -6.25
N MET A 52 -2.46 4.69 -6.72
CA MET A 52 -2.73 4.32 -8.11
C MET A 52 -4.25 4.22 -8.35
N GLN A 53 -4.69 4.39 -9.59
CA GLN A 53 -6.10 4.37 -9.97
C GLN A 53 -6.80 3.06 -9.59
N ALA A 54 -6.12 1.92 -9.74
CA ALA A 54 -6.67 0.61 -9.42
C ALA A 54 -7.11 0.49 -7.94
N ALA A 55 -6.51 1.24 -7.02
CA ALA A 55 -6.88 1.25 -5.61
C ALA A 55 -8.34 1.62 -5.36
N VAL A 56 -8.96 2.40 -6.26
CA VAL A 56 -10.37 2.83 -6.13
C VAL A 56 -11.32 1.64 -6.26
N GLY A 57 -11.13 0.81 -7.28
CA GLY A 57 -11.91 -0.42 -7.44
C GLY A 57 -11.71 -1.38 -6.25
N ILE A 58 -10.46 -1.59 -5.86
CA ILE A 58 -10.11 -2.45 -4.72
C ILE A 58 -10.78 -1.96 -3.42
N TYR A 59 -10.82 -0.65 -3.20
CA TYR A 59 -11.48 -0.08 -2.02
C TYR A 59 -13.00 -0.25 -2.06
N LYS A 60 -13.63 -0.10 -3.22
CA LYS A 60 -15.06 -0.38 -3.40
C LYS A 60 -15.38 -1.85 -3.12
N ASP A 61 -14.61 -2.77 -3.71
CA ASP A 61 -14.77 -4.22 -3.47
C ASP A 61 -14.64 -4.56 -1.98
N LEU A 62 -13.72 -3.90 -1.27
CA LEU A 62 -13.57 -4.06 0.18
C LEU A 62 -14.80 -3.58 0.95
N LEU A 63 -15.36 -2.41 0.58
CA LEU A 63 -16.58 -1.88 1.19
C LEU A 63 -17.77 -2.82 0.96
N ASP A 64 -17.93 -3.32 -0.25
CA ASP A 64 -19.02 -4.24 -0.60
C ASP A 64 -18.87 -5.59 0.12
N PHE A 65 -17.63 -6.09 0.24
CA PHE A 65 -17.35 -7.28 1.06
C PHE A 65 -17.75 -7.09 2.53
N GLN A 66 -17.47 -5.91 3.10
CA GLN A 66 -17.82 -5.61 4.49
C GLN A 66 -19.34 -5.51 4.67
N LYS A 67 -20.06 -4.86 3.75
CA LYS A 67 -21.52 -4.74 3.76
C LYS A 67 -22.19 -6.11 3.63
N ASN A 68 -21.73 -6.95 2.71
CA ASN A 68 -22.26 -8.29 2.47
C ASN A 68 -22.06 -9.23 3.66
N ALA A 69 -21.07 -8.94 4.51
CA ALA A 69 -20.88 -9.65 5.79
C ALA A 69 -21.77 -9.14 6.93
N ASN A 70 -22.87 -8.42 6.61
CA ASN A 70 -23.78 -7.76 7.57
C ASN A 70 -23.06 -6.84 8.57
N ARG A 71 -21.99 -6.20 8.13
CA ARG A 71 -21.24 -5.23 8.93
C ARG A 71 -21.48 -3.84 8.37
N PRO A 72 -22.33 -3.02 9.01
CA PRO A 72 -22.50 -1.63 8.62
C PRO A 72 -21.14 -0.94 8.70
N VAL A 73 -20.76 -0.25 7.64
CA VAL A 73 -19.46 0.43 7.53
C VAL A 73 -19.66 1.88 7.93
N SER A 74 -19.14 2.25 9.10
CA SER A 74 -19.03 3.63 9.55
C SER A 74 -17.75 4.28 9.05
N LYS A 75 -17.76 5.61 8.97
CA LYS A 75 -16.53 6.38 8.67
C LYS A 75 -15.43 6.17 9.72
N ASP A 76 -15.83 5.87 10.95
CA ASP A 76 -14.92 5.68 12.07
C ASP A 76 -14.40 4.23 12.22
N ASP A 77 -14.93 3.31 11.44
CA ASP A 77 -14.46 1.93 11.45
C ASP A 77 -13.07 1.81 10.82
N TYR A 78 -12.29 0.84 11.32
CA TYR A 78 -11.02 0.50 10.73
C TYR A 78 -11.24 -0.21 9.39
N VAL A 79 -10.44 0.17 8.40
CA VAL A 79 -10.50 -0.41 7.05
C VAL A 79 -10.17 -1.90 7.06
N PHE A 80 -9.22 -2.30 7.93
CA PHE A 80 -8.83 -3.71 8.08
C PHE A 80 -9.05 -4.18 9.50
N PHE A 81 -9.67 -5.37 9.63
CA PHE A 81 -9.98 -6.00 10.91
C PHE A 81 -10.76 -5.08 11.87
N PRO A 82 -11.93 -4.53 11.44
CA PRO A 82 -12.70 -3.59 12.27
C PRO A 82 -13.16 -4.18 13.60
N HIS A 83 -13.27 -5.51 13.69
CA HIS A 83 -13.68 -6.25 14.88
C HIS A 83 -12.55 -6.44 15.92
N LEU A 84 -11.31 -6.07 15.58
CA LEU A 84 -10.18 -6.16 16.51
C LEU A 84 -9.85 -4.79 17.09
N PRO A 85 -10.27 -4.49 18.34
CA PRO A 85 -10.01 -3.18 18.96
C PRO A 85 -8.52 -2.97 19.28
N ASN A 86 -7.80 -4.05 19.63
CA ASN A 86 -6.36 -3.99 19.82
C ASN A 86 -5.65 -3.92 18.46
N ARG A 87 -5.17 -2.73 18.13
CA ARG A 87 -4.59 -2.44 16.81
C ARG A 87 -3.21 -3.03 16.60
N ASP A 88 -2.44 -3.29 17.65
CA ASP A 88 -1.17 -4.00 17.56
C ASP A 88 -1.41 -5.48 17.24
N PHE A 89 -2.40 -6.08 17.86
CA PHE A 89 -2.83 -7.44 17.54
C PHE A 89 -3.39 -7.53 16.11
N ALA A 90 -4.16 -6.54 15.66
CA ALA A 90 -4.63 -6.48 14.27
C ALA A 90 -3.44 -6.44 13.28
N LEU A 91 -2.41 -5.64 13.54
CA LEU A 91 -1.21 -5.59 12.70
C LEU A 91 -0.43 -6.91 12.72
N GLN A 92 -0.30 -7.54 13.88
CA GLN A 92 0.32 -8.87 13.97
C GLN A 92 -0.47 -9.91 13.16
N THR A 93 -1.80 -9.85 13.22
CA THR A 93 -2.68 -10.73 12.43
C THR A 93 -2.49 -10.51 10.93
N MET A 94 -2.39 -9.25 10.47
CA MET A 94 -2.07 -8.94 9.06
C MET A 94 -0.75 -9.56 8.62
N ARG A 95 0.30 -9.41 9.44
CA ARG A 95 1.63 -9.99 9.17
C ARG A 95 1.57 -11.50 9.08
N ARG A 96 0.97 -12.15 10.08
CA ARG A 96 0.84 -13.61 10.10
C ARG A 96 0.06 -14.16 8.90
N GLN A 97 -1.05 -13.52 8.54
CA GLN A 97 -1.82 -13.94 7.36
C GLN A 97 -1.03 -13.75 6.06
N PHE A 98 -0.24 -12.70 5.97
CA PHE A 98 0.63 -12.49 4.81
C PHE A 98 1.76 -13.52 4.77
N ASP A 99 2.34 -13.87 5.92
CA ASP A 99 3.34 -14.92 6.03
C ASP A 99 2.82 -16.28 5.54
N VAL A 100 1.58 -16.64 5.90
CA VAL A 100 0.94 -17.87 5.39
C VAL A 100 0.81 -17.83 3.86
N ILE A 101 0.44 -16.68 3.27
CA ILE A 101 0.37 -16.53 1.80
C ILE A 101 1.75 -16.74 1.17
N LEU A 102 2.79 -16.14 1.74
CA LEU A 102 4.15 -16.30 1.25
C LEU A 102 4.64 -17.74 1.31
N ASP A 103 4.34 -18.44 2.41
CA ASP A 103 4.68 -19.86 2.57
C ASP A 103 3.92 -20.72 1.56
N THR A 104 2.61 -20.50 1.38
CA THR A 104 1.77 -21.24 0.43
C THR A 104 2.23 -21.06 -1.02
N CYS A 105 2.76 -19.89 -1.35
CA CYS A 105 3.24 -19.56 -2.70
C CYS A 105 4.74 -19.84 -2.91
N ASP A 106 5.43 -20.40 -1.92
CA ASP A 106 6.90 -20.55 -1.91
C ASP A 106 7.64 -19.23 -2.21
N MET A 107 7.15 -18.14 -1.62
CA MET A 107 7.65 -16.78 -1.86
C MET A 107 8.23 -16.13 -0.60
N LYS A 108 8.61 -16.91 0.41
CA LYS A 108 9.09 -16.39 1.70
C LYS A 108 10.37 -15.56 1.57
N ARG A 109 11.22 -15.93 0.61
CA ARG A 109 12.49 -15.25 0.35
C ARG A 109 12.53 -14.67 -1.05
N ALA A 110 13.23 -13.54 -1.18
CA ALA A 110 13.60 -12.98 -2.49
C ALA A 110 14.73 -13.84 -3.12
N PRO A 111 14.99 -13.74 -4.41
CA PRO A 111 16.15 -14.38 -5.05
C PRO A 111 17.49 -14.02 -4.38
N SER A 112 17.60 -12.82 -3.79
CA SER A 112 18.74 -12.37 -3.00
C SER A 112 18.87 -13.03 -1.62
N GLY A 113 17.91 -13.89 -1.23
CA GLY A 113 17.85 -14.52 0.09
C GLY A 113 17.15 -13.72 1.19
N GLU A 114 16.86 -12.45 0.95
CA GLU A 114 16.19 -11.57 1.91
C GLU A 114 14.75 -12.03 2.21
N PRO A 115 14.32 -11.98 3.48
CA PRO A 115 12.96 -12.36 3.83
C PRO A 115 11.96 -11.33 3.31
N ARG A 116 10.90 -11.79 2.66
CA ARG A 116 9.75 -10.95 2.34
C ARG A 116 8.85 -10.81 3.54
N THR A 117 8.37 -9.59 3.74
CA THR A 117 7.46 -9.21 4.82
C THR A 117 6.31 -8.38 4.27
N LEU A 118 5.33 -8.07 5.11
CA LEU A 118 4.23 -7.17 4.72
C LEU A 118 4.74 -5.81 4.16
N TYR A 119 5.94 -5.37 4.58
CA TYR A 119 6.57 -4.15 4.06
C TYR A 119 7.01 -4.30 2.59
N SER A 120 7.30 -5.51 2.13
CA SER A 120 7.67 -5.78 0.74
C SER A 120 6.59 -5.38 -0.26
N LEU A 121 5.31 -5.38 0.16
CA LEU A 121 4.20 -4.91 -0.68
C LEU A 121 4.32 -3.42 -1.02
N ARG A 122 4.88 -2.62 -0.12
CA ARG A 122 5.19 -1.21 -0.40
C ARG A 122 6.33 -1.07 -1.41
N HIS A 123 7.36 -1.91 -1.32
CA HIS A 123 8.41 -1.96 -2.32
C HIS A 123 7.83 -2.30 -3.69
N THR A 124 6.95 -3.30 -3.76
CA THR A 124 6.23 -3.66 -4.99
C THR A 124 5.41 -2.49 -5.54
N ALA A 125 4.70 -1.74 -4.67
CA ALA A 125 3.92 -0.57 -5.11
C ALA A 125 4.79 0.51 -5.77
N ILE A 126 5.97 0.80 -5.20
CA ILE A 126 6.90 1.77 -5.76
C ILE A 126 7.47 1.25 -7.08
N MET A 127 7.88 -0.03 -7.13
CA MET A 127 8.38 -0.65 -8.35
C MET A 127 7.34 -0.65 -9.48
N PHE A 128 6.09 -1.00 -9.20
CA PHE A 128 5.03 -0.95 -10.21
C PHE A 128 4.87 0.46 -10.79
N ARG A 129 4.97 1.47 -9.96
CA ARG A 129 4.84 2.85 -10.43
C ARG A 129 6.02 3.30 -11.28
N LEU A 130 7.23 2.83 -10.98
CA LEU A 130 8.44 3.12 -11.75
C LEU A 130 8.46 2.39 -13.10
N THR A 131 7.98 1.13 -13.14
CA THR A 131 8.15 0.26 -14.32
C THR A 131 6.93 0.20 -15.22
N MET A 132 5.71 0.36 -14.68
CA MET A 132 4.45 0.18 -15.41
C MET A 132 3.70 1.49 -15.64
N GLY A 133 4.14 2.61 -15.04
CA GLY A 133 3.54 3.93 -15.24
C GLY A 133 4.12 4.62 -16.48
N GLU A 134 3.31 5.43 -17.17
CA GLU A 134 3.85 6.48 -18.02
C GLU A 134 4.85 7.31 -17.20
N SER A 135 5.91 7.81 -17.81
CA SER A 135 7.05 8.46 -17.15
C SER A 135 6.63 9.31 -15.96
N ILE A 136 6.83 8.79 -14.75
CA ILE A 136 6.57 9.54 -13.53
C ILE A 136 7.83 10.28 -13.09
N ASP A 137 7.69 11.54 -12.78
CA ASP A 137 8.75 12.29 -12.11
C ASP A 137 9.04 11.68 -10.72
N LEU A 138 10.32 11.43 -10.43
CA LEU A 138 10.76 10.83 -9.17
C LEU A 138 10.38 11.67 -7.95
N LEU A 139 10.33 12.99 -8.08
CA LEU A 139 9.91 13.88 -6.99
C LEU A 139 8.42 13.67 -6.66
N THR A 140 7.59 13.55 -7.69
CA THR A 140 6.16 13.25 -7.54
C THR A 140 5.94 11.90 -6.88
N LEU A 141 6.68 10.86 -7.32
CA LEU A 141 6.61 9.53 -6.71
C LEU A 141 7.07 9.57 -5.24
N ALA A 142 8.17 10.26 -4.95
CA ALA A 142 8.69 10.41 -3.59
C ALA A 142 7.66 11.06 -2.66
N ARG A 143 7.01 12.14 -3.11
CA ARG A 143 5.94 12.82 -2.37
C ARG A 143 4.74 11.90 -2.13
N ASN A 144 4.27 11.21 -3.17
CA ASN A 144 3.12 10.30 -3.08
C ASN A 144 3.40 9.11 -2.17
N ALA A 145 4.62 8.58 -2.22
CA ALA A 145 5.05 7.47 -1.38
C ALA A 145 5.54 7.91 0.00
N ARG A 146 5.58 9.21 0.33
CA ARG A 146 6.14 9.76 1.58
C ARG A 146 7.55 9.22 1.87
N THR A 147 8.44 9.40 0.90
CA THR A 147 9.85 9.04 0.99
C THR A 147 10.68 10.14 0.31
N SER A 148 12.00 10.03 0.31
CA SER A 148 12.86 10.94 -0.44
C SER A 148 13.18 10.40 -1.82
N VAL A 149 13.54 11.31 -2.74
CA VAL A 149 14.04 10.95 -4.09
C VAL A 149 15.28 10.09 -3.97
N GLU A 150 16.19 10.44 -3.05
CA GLU A 150 17.41 9.67 -2.76
C GLU A 150 17.10 8.20 -2.39
N MET A 151 16.07 7.97 -1.56
CA MET A 151 15.66 6.62 -1.18
C MET A 151 15.07 5.85 -2.37
N ILE A 152 14.33 6.54 -3.25
CA ILE A 152 13.82 5.90 -4.47
C ILE A 152 14.97 5.57 -5.42
N ASP A 153 15.88 6.50 -5.66
CA ASP A 153 17.04 6.29 -6.51
C ASP A 153 17.91 5.13 -6.00
N ARG A 154 18.26 5.17 -4.71
CA ARG A 154 19.15 4.18 -4.10
C ARG A 154 18.59 2.76 -4.14
N PHE A 155 17.30 2.57 -3.85
CA PHE A 155 16.75 1.24 -3.65
C PHE A 155 15.97 0.69 -4.84
N TYR A 156 15.59 1.56 -5.78
CA TYR A 156 14.71 1.16 -6.90
C TYR A 156 15.26 1.56 -8.27
N ALA A 157 15.67 2.83 -8.46
CA ALA A 157 16.06 3.32 -9.77
C ALA A 157 17.43 2.78 -10.21
N LYS A 158 18.44 2.78 -9.35
CA LYS A 158 19.77 2.26 -9.68
C LYS A 158 19.79 0.80 -10.13
N PRO A 159 19.08 -0.14 -9.47
CA PRO A 159 19.00 -1.52 -9.94
C PRO A 159 18.32 -1.64 -11.32
N LEU A 160 17.33 -0.78 -11.62
CA LEU A 160 16.61 -0.79 -12.90
C LEU A 160 17.46 -0.26 -14.06
N GLN A 161 18.31 0.75 -13.82
CA GLN A 161 19.13 1.35 -14.87
C GLN A 161 20.08 0.35 -15.53
N ALA A 162 20.57 -0.64 -14.80
CA ALA A 162 21.46 -1.67 -15.34
C ALA A 162 20.75 -2.56 -16.38
N GLU A 163 19.47 -2.87 -16.17
CA GLU A 163 18.68 -3.71 -17.08
C GLU A 163 18.06 -2.90 -18.24
N MET A 164 17.68 -1.64 -18.00
CA MET A 164 17.08 -0.77 -19.01
C MET A 164 18.06 -0.25 -20.07
N ASN A 165 19.37 -0.29 -19.80
CA ASN A 165 20.43 0.13 -20.75
C ASN A 165 20.84 -0.99 -21.73
N VAL A 166 20.22 -2.16 -21.69
CA VAL A 166 20.57 -3.33 -22.52
C VAL A 166 19.58 -3.54 -23.66
N GLY A 167 18.55 -2.69 -23.80
CA GLY A 167 17.51 -2.77 -24.83
C GLY A 167 17.65 -1.72 -25.92
#